data_684fd060a512bceaa14f6d49d695fcb2
#
_entry.id   684fd060a512bceaa14f6d49d695fcb2
#
_cell.length_a   1.000
_cell.length_b   1.000
_cell.length_c   1.000
_cell.angle_alpha   90.00
_cell.angle_beta   90.00
_cell.angle_gamma   90.00
#
_symmetry.space_group_name_H-M   'P 1'
#
loop_
_entity.id
_entity.type
_entity.pdbx_description
1 polymer ?
#
loop_
_entity_poly.entity_id
_entity_poly.type
_entity_poly.pdbx_seq_one_letter_code
_entity_poly.pdbx_strand_id
1 'polypeptide(L)'
;MGLLFQRFADPATELEFLCSERTARGKPIRALIVIAVATLISYMVMNPMHFPRSGVLAYSAAAIFFIVLLVGLFLATRTRFYLENGWVDLPIFTAMWLAMAWLTKALADQAAVTGFPSFAMALVQMAILVVFASLAFAGNVRLFFLWSAGVLALFAAWLVMLGAPPISKVYTLTNFSTFFLFAFYFNWELDRRARSVFLANAELDAERRKTEELLYNVLPQEVAARLKAGEAVADAFSDVTVIFADLVEFSKLARKLSPGHLVKLLNAFFSAADRCAERYGVEKVKTIGDAYLAVVGGMASCGNGAHCAIAFARDLVGELAGLGAESGILLQVRIGIHSGPVVGGVIGSSRLAYDYWGDTMNIASRLQAVAPPNGVAVSEATYFQIRTVQDFGPPEPILLKGIGETPVYLARLDRGEGE
;
A
#
# COMPACT_ATOMS: atom_id res chain seq x y z
N MET A 1 14.57 2.41 24.58
CA MET A 1 14.99 3.35 23.52
C MET A 1 15.93 4.38 24.12
N GLY A 2 17.21 4.45 23.70
CA GLY A 2 18.14 5.46 24.22
C GLY A 2 17.71 6.84 23.76
N LEU A 3 17.60 7.78 24.68
CA LEU A 3 17.10 9.15 24.47
C LEU A 3 17.81 9.93 23.34
N LEU A 4 19.04 9.58 23.00
CA LEU A 4 19.88 10.33 22.06
C LEU A 4 19.98 9.72 20.66
N PHE A 5 19.77 8.39 20.51
CA PHE A 5 19.94 7.69 19.23
C PHE A 5 18.78 6.76 18.98
N GLN A 6 17.76 7.25 18.33
CA GLN A 6 16.58 6.48 17.97
C GLN A 6 16.90 5.56 16.78
N ARG A 7 16.48 4.29 16.88
CA ARG A 7 16.44 3.33 15.79
C ARG A 7 15.18 2.49 15.89
N PHE A 8 14.66 2.08 14.78
CA PHE A 8 13.60 1.07 14.78
C PHE A 8 14.17 -0.27 15.27
N ALA A 9 13.34 -1.03 16.00
CA ALA A 9 13.76 -2.32 16.54
C ALA A 9 13.94 -3.37 15.43
N ASP A 10 13.11 -3.27 14.39
CA ASP A 10 13.19 -4.12 13.21
C ASP A 10 14.20 -3.56 12.20
N PRO A 11 15.24 -4.35 11.82
CA PRO A 11 16.25 -3.92 10.85
C PRO A 11 15.70 -3.62 9.46
N ALA A 12 14.61 -4.29 9.03
CA ALA A 12 14.01 -4.06 7.72
C ALA A 12 13.32 -2.68 7.68
N THR A 13 12.56 -2.35 8.72
CA THR A 13 11.94 -1.03 8.88
C THR A 13 12.99 0.09 8.97
N GLU A 14 14.12 -0.15 9.66
CA GLU A 14 15.21 0.83 9.72
C GLU A 14 15.83 1.05 8.34
N LEU A 15 16.03 0.01 7.56
CA LEU A 15 16.58 0.11 6.20
C LEU A 15 15.61 0.86 5.27
N GLU A 16 14.32 0.55 5.34
CA GLU A 16 13.27 1.23 4.58
C GLU A 16 13.24 2.72 4.89
N PHE A 17 13.25 3.08 6.17
CA PHE A 17 13.35 4.46 6.63
C PHE A 17 14.58 5.17 6.07
N LEU A 18 15.78 4.56 6.18
CA LEU A 18 17.02 5.13 5.68
C LEU A 18 16.98 5.37 4.16
N CYS A 19 16.49 4.39 3.40
CA CYS A 19 16.32 4.51 1.95
C CYS A 19 15.34 5.64 1.57
N SER A 20 14.23 5.74 2.28
CA SER A 20 13.22 6.79 2.08
C SER A 20 13.81 8.17 2.33
N GLU A 21 14.47 8.39 3.48
CA GLU A 21 15.09 9.66 3.85
C GLU A 21 16.20 10.07 2.89
N ARG A 22 17.10 9.14 2.52
CA ARG A 22 18.19 9.43 1.58
C ARG A 22 17.67 9.75 0.18
N THR A 23 16.58 9.12 -0.23
CA THR A 23 15.91 9.43 -1.49
C THR A 23 15.28 10.83 -1.47
N ALA A 24 14.56 11.17 -0.41
CA ALA A 24 13.92 12.47 -0.24
C ALA A 24 14.94 13.62 -0.22
N ARG A 25 16.06 13.44 0.48
CA ARG A 25 17.13 14.44 0.59
C ARG A 25 18.08 14.48 -0.63
N GLY A 26 18.03 13.49 -1.50
CA GLY A 26 18.91 13.42 -2.66
C GLY A 26 18.81 14.62 -3.60
N LYS A 27 17.62 15.17 -3.83
CA LYS A 27 17.43 16.38 -4.65
C LYS A 27 18.03 17.63 -3.99
N PRO A 28 17.71 17.99 -2.73
CA PRO A 28 18.34 19.10 -2.03
C PRO A 28 19.87 19.01 -1.96
N ILE A 29 20.42 17.83 -1.66
CA ILE A 29 21.89 17.62 -1.60
C ILE A 29 22.52 17.93 -2.94
N ARG A 30 21.97 17.43 -4.05
CA ARG A 30 22.49 17.72 -5.40
C ARG A 30 22.42 19.20 -5.76
N ALA A 31 21.36 19.91 -5.36
CA ALA A 31 21.26 21.35 -5.54
C ALA A 31 22.36 22.11 -4.78
N LEU A 32 22.60 21.74 -3.52
CA LEU A 32 23.69 22.31 -2.73
C LEU A 32 25.07 22.04 -3.31
N ILE A 33 25.30 20.83 -3.87
CA ILE A 33 26.55 20.50 -4.56
C ILE A 33 26.76 21.42 -5.76
N VAL A 34 25.72 21.65 -6.58
CA VAL A 34 25.83 22.55 -7.74
C VAL A 34 26.18 23.98 -7.31
N ILE A 35 25.55 24.48 -6.26
CA ILE A 35 25.86 25.80 -5.67
C ILE A 35 27.31 25.84 -5.19
N ALA A 36 27.75 24.82 -4.45
CA ALA A 36 29.12 24.77 -3.91
C ALA A 36 30.17 24.73 -5.04
N VAL A 37 29.94 23.94 -6.09
CA VAL A 37 30.83 23.87 -7.27
C VAL A 37 30.88 25.22 -7.99
N ALA A 38 29.74 25.86 -8.22
CA ALA A 38 29.67 27.17 -8.85
C ALA A 38 30.44 28.24 -8.02
N THR A 39 30.28 28.19 -6.68
CA THR A 39 31.00 29.09 -5.77
C THR A 39 32.52 28.87 -5.83
N LEU A 40 32.98 27.60 -5.83
CA LEU A 40 34.41 27.30 -5.93
C LEU A 40 35.00 27.78 -7.26
N ILE A 41 34.28 27.53 -8.37
CA ILE A 41 34.70 28.04 -9.69
C ILE A 41 34.78 29.55 -9.71
N SER A 42 33.81 30.27 -9.12
CA SER A 42 33.82 31.72 -9.00
C SER A 42 35.07 32.22 -8.26
N TYR A 43 35.41 31.58 -7.14
CA TYR A 43 36.65 31.94 -6.41
C TYR A 43 37.91 31.64 -7.23
N MET A 44 37.97 30.55 -7.96
CA MET A 44 39.10 30.23 -8.84
C MET A 44 39.30 31.28 -9.94
N VAL A 45 38.25 31.88 -10.46
CA VAL A 45 38.30 32.95 -11.45
C VAL A 45 38.73 34.29 -10.82
N MET A 46 38.29 34.59 -9.60
CA MET A 46 38.56 35.87 -8.94
C MET A 46 39.92 35.90 -8.23
N ASN A 47 40.41 34.78 -7.72
CA ASN A 47 41.67 34.72 -6.96
C ASN A 47 42.91 35.22 -7.71
N PRO A 48 43.08 35.00 -9.05
CA PRO A 48 44.21 35.57 -9.79
C PRO A 48 44.33 37.11 -9.72
N MET A 49 43.23 37.81 -9.41
CA MET A 49 43.21 39.27 -9.28
C MET A 49 43.76 39.75 -7.94
N HIS A 50 43.83 38.87 -6.91
CA HIS A 50 44.13 39.22 -5.53
C HIS A 50 45.37 38.52 -4.97
N PHE A 51 45.77 37.40 -5.55
CA PHE A 51 46.86 36.57 -5.02
C PHE A 51 48.03 36.41 -6.00
N PRO A 52 49.25 36.22 -5.49
CA PRO A 52 50.41 35.91 -6.32
C PRO A 52 50.26 34.53 -6.97
N ARG A 53 50.97 34.32 -8.11
CA ARG A 53 50.85 33.10 -8.95
C ARG A 53 51.01 31.77 -8.15
N SER A 54 51.92 31.71 -7.21
CA SER A 54 52.14 30.51 -6.38
C SER A 54 50.93 30.17 -5.51
N GLY A 55 50.29 31.20 -4.95
CA GLY A 55 49.07 31.00 -4.15
C GLY A 55 47.85 30.60 -4.96
N VAL A 56 47.71 31.18 -6.15
CA VAL A 56 46.65 30.79 -7.09
C VAL A 56 46.76 29.32 -7.46
N LEU A 57 47.96 28.78 -7.74
CA LEU A 57 48.15 27.38 -8.05
C LEU A 57 47.81 26.47 -6.89
N ALA A 58 48.24 26.76 -5.67
CA ALA A 58 47.95 25.96 -4.48
C ALA A 58 46.45 25.93 -4.17
N TYR A 59 45.78 27.09 -4.23
CA TYR A 59 44.33 27.18 -4.03
C TYR A 59 43.56 26.41 -5.12
N SER A 60 43.92 26.61 -6.39
CA SER A 60 43.23 25.99 -7.50
C SER A 60 43.36 24.45 -7.47
N ALA A 61 44.52 23.93 -7.09
CA ALA A 61 44.71 22.47 -6.93
C ALA A 61 43.79 21.93 -5.83
N ALA A 62 43.75 22.58 -4.66
CA ALA A 62 42.86 22.13 -3.57
C ALA A 62 41.37 22.26 -3.97
N ALA A 63 40.97 23.37 -4.64
CA ALA A 63 39.60 23.57 -5.10
C ALA A 63 39.17 22.53 -6.15
N ILE A 64 40.02 22.21 -7.12
CA ILE A 64 39.75 21.16 -8.11
C ILE A 64 39.55 19.81 -7.43
N PHE A 65 40.43 19.45 -6.48
CA PHE A 65 40.29 18.22 -5.74
C PHE A 65 38.96 18.15 -4.96
N PHE A 66 38.56 19.26 -4.34
CA PHE A 66 37.28 19.35 -3.62
C PHE A 66 36.08 19.24 -4.59
N ILE A 67 36.15 19.88 -5.77
CA ILE A 67 35.13 19.75 -6.83
C ILE A 67 34.99 18.29 -7.27
N VAL A 68 36.09 17.57 -7.47
CA VAL A 68 36.07 16.14 -7.83
C VAL A 68 35.31 15.32 -6.78
N LEU A 69 35.55 15.57 -5.49
CA LEU A 69 34.82 14.92 -4.40
C LEU A 69 33.31 15.26 -4.41
N LEU A 70 32.96 16.54 -4.66
CA LEU A 70 31.57 16.97 -4.79
C LEU A 70 30.87 16.32 -5.98
N VAL A 71 31.53 16.22 -7.13
CA VAL A 71 30.99 15.53 -8.31
C VAL A 71 30.84 14.02 -8.02
N GLY A 72 31.81 13.43 -7.36
CA GLY A 72 31.74 12.04 -6.91
C GLY A 72 30.52 11.79 -6.01
N LEU A 73 30.29 12.66 -5.02
CA LEU A 73 29.10 12.59 -4.16
C LEU A 73 27.81 12.77 -4.97
N PHE A 74 27.78 13.75 -5.90
CA PHE A 74 26.63 13.98 -6.78
C PHE A 74 26.24 12.73 -7.56
N LEU A 75 27.22 12.01 -8.12
CA LEU A 75 27.00 10.77 -8.84
C LEU A 75 26.60 9.63 -7.88
N ALA A 76 27.26 9.52 -6.73
CA ALA A 76 26.97 8.52 -5.72
C ALA A 76 25.51 8.58 -5.24
N THR A 77 24.96 9.79 -5.02
CA THR A 77 23.56 9.99 -4.58
C THR A 77 22.50 9.45 -5.55
N ARG A 78 22.88 9.02 -6.75
CA ARG A 78 22.01 8.40 -7.75
C ARG A 78 22.04 6.87 -7.73
N THR A 79 22.96 6.28 -6.97
CA THR A 79 23.18 4.83 -6.94
C THR A 79 22.39 4.18 -5.81
N ARG A 80 21.88 2.96 -6.05
CA ARG A 80 21.26 2.13 -5.00
C ARG A 80 22.22 1.86 -3.87
N PHE A 81 23.49 1.60 -4.18
CA PHE A 81 24.53 1.38 -3.18
C PHE A 81 24.63 2.51 -2.17
N TYR A 82 24.60 3.76 -2.61
CA TYR A 82 24.59 4.92 -1.73
C TYR A 82 23.32 5.00 -0.88
N LEU A 83 22.14 4.72 -1.46
CA LEU A 83 20.87 4.79 -0.74
C LEU A 83 20.77 3.75 0.39
N GLU A 84 21.28 2.54 0.15
CA GLU A 84 21.22 1.42 1.09
C GLU A 84 22.33 1.46 2.16
N ASN A 85 23.48 2.12 1.87
CA ASN A 85 24.65 2.10 2.71
C ASN A 85 25.01 3.47 3.30
N GLY A 86 24.44 3.78 4.47
CA GLY A 86 24.66 5.05 5.16
C GLY A 86 26.11 5.29 5.63
N TRP A 87 26.91 4.26 5.78
CA TRP A 87 28.32 4.37 6.18
C TRP A 87 29.21 5.03 5.11
N VAL A 88 28.77 5.05 3.85
CA VAL A 88 29.49 5.64 2.71
C VAL A 88 29.72 7.15 2.90
N ASP A 89 28.87 7.83 3.65
CA ASP A 89 29.04 9.23 3.97
C ASP A 89 30.30 9.51 4.79
N LEU A 90 30.71 8.58 5.65
CA LEU A 90 31.84 8.75 6.55
C LEU A 90 33.17 8.98 5.81
N PRO A 91 33.63 8.13 4.88
CA PRO A 91 34.86 8.37 4.13
C PRO A 91 34.74 9.56 3.18
N ILE A 92 33.60 9.79 2.56
CA ILE A 92 33.38 10.94 1.64
C ILE A 92 33.54 12.25 2.38
N PHE A 93 32.80 12.45 3.49
CA PHE A 93 32.87 13.69 4.26
C PHE A 93 34.20 13.87 4.99
N THR A 94 34.89 12.78 5.36
CA THR A 94 36.26 12.86 5.88
C THR A 94 37.22 13.35 4.81
N ALA A 95 37.17 12.82 3.58
CA ALA A 95 37.97 13.29 2.47
C ALA A 95 37.66 14.75 2.11
N MET A 96 36.39 15.15 2.12
CA MET A 96 35.96 16.54 1.91
C MET A 96 36.48 17.47 3.01
N TRP A 97 36.49 17.01 4.28
CA TRP A 97 37.04 17.81 5.37
C TRP A 97 38.54 18.01 5.22
N LEU A 98 39.29 16.96 4.84
CA LEU A 98 40.74 17.07 4.58
C LEU A 98 41.04 18.00 3.38
N ALA A 99 40.25 17.93 2.32
CA ALA A 99 40.35 18.81 1.16
C ALA A 99 40.04 20.28 1.56
N MET A 100 39.05 20.47 2.40
CA MET A 100 38.71 21.81 2.93
C MET A 100 39.83 22.36 3.85
N ALA A 101 40.45 21.50 4.68
CA ALA A 101 41.58 21.87 5.50
C ALA A 101 42.79 22.30 4.63
N TRP A 102 43.05 21.57 3.53
CA TRP A 102 44.08 21.95 2.55
C TRP A 102 43.77 23.30 1.89
N LEU A 103 42.53 23.48 1.42
CA LEU A 103 42.07 24.75 0.86
C LEU A 103 42.23 25.93 1.84
N THR A 104 41.84 25.71 3.10
CA THR A 104 41.96 26.65 4.19
C THR A 104 43.44 27.06 4.44
N LYS A 105 44.35 26.07 4.44
CA LYS A 105 45.78 26.31 4.58
C LYS A 105 46.32 27.14 3.41
N ALA A 106 45.97 26.79 2.19
CA ALA A 106 46.37 27.54 1.00
C ALA A 106 45.92 29.01 1.04
N LEU A 107 44.71 29.28 1.57
CA LEU A 107 44.24 30.64 1.78
C LEU A 107 44.97 31.36 2.93
N ALA A 108 45.25 30.65 4.04
CA ALA A 108 45.95 31.24 5.20
C ALA A 108 47.39 31.64 4.83
N ASP A 109 48.09 30.83 4.05
CA ASP A 109 49.44 31.13 3.59
C ASP A 109 49.47 32.42 2.71
N GLN A 110 48.41 32.69 1.94
CA GLN A 110 48.28 33.91 1.13
C GLN A 110 47.91 35.14 1.97
N ALA A 111 47.14 34.96 3.00
CA ALA A 111 46.76 36.08 3.89
C ALA A 111 47.92 36.66 4.64
N ALA A 112 48.91 35.86 5.01
CA ALA A 112 50.16 36.34 5.62
C ALA A 112 50.89 37.34 4.72
N VAL A 113 50.69 37.25 3.39
CA VAL A 113 51.31 38.12 2.39
C VAL A 113 50.44 39.34 2.05
N THR A 114 49.10 39.17 2.06
CA THR A 114 48.17 40.21 1.57
C THR A 114 47.43 40.97 2.65
N GLY A 115 47.56 40.56 3.94
CA GLY A 115 46.85 41.19 5.06
C GLY A 115 45.33 40.88 5.07
N PHE A 116 44.85 39.97 4.22
CA PHE A 116 43.43 39.67 4.13
C PHE A 116 42.97 38.76 5.30
N PRO A 117 41.75 38.94 5.87
CA PRO A 117 41.28 38.16 7.02
C PRO A 117 40.88 36.72 6.64
N SER A 118 41.84 35.98 6.10
CA SER A 118 41.65 34.62 5.55
C SER A 118 41.26 33.56 6.58
N PHE A 119 41.66 33.77 7.84
CA PHE A 119 41.33 32.85 8.93
C PHE A 119 39.82 32.83 9.23
N ALA A 120 39.16 33.97 9.20
CA ALA A 120 37.72 34.07 9.39
C ALA A 120 36.96 33.40 8.22
N MET A 121 37.43 33.61 6.98
CA MET A 121 36.82 32.94 5.81
C MET A 121 37.00 31.42 5.85
N ALA A 122 38.11 30.92 6.32
CA ALA A 122 38.39 29.51 6.50
C ALA A 122 37.43 28.85 7.51
N LEU A 123 37.15 29.51 8.62
CA LEU A 123 36.20 29.05 9.63
C LEU A 123 34.77 28.99 9.07
N VAL A 124 34.38 29.97 8.27
CA VAL A 124 33.06 29.98 7.60
C VAL A 124 32.92 28.80 6.63
N GLN A 125 33.92 28.51 5.81
CA GLN A 125 33.92 27.39 4.88
C GLN A 125 33.84 26.07 5.61
N MET A 126 34.57 25.89 6.71
CA MET A 126 34.48 24.70 7.57
C MET A 126 33.09 24.54 8.19
N ALA A 127 32.49 25.65 8.67
CA ALA A 127 31.14 25.64 9.23
C ALA A 127 30.09 25.22 8.16
N ILE A 128 30.20 25.75 6.95
CA ILE A 128 29.34 25.36 5.82
C ILE A 128 29.45 23.84 5.52
N LEU A 129 30.65 23.30 5.53
CA LEU A 129 30.87 21.85 5.34
C LEU A 129 30.20 21.01 6.44
N VAL A 130 30.29 21.45 7.69
CA VAL A 130 29.65 20.75 8.83
C VAL A 130 28.12 20.76 8.69
N VAL A 131 27.54 21.89 8.30
CA VAL A 131 26.10 22.01 8.02
C VAL A 131 25.71 21.10 6.84
N PHE A 132 26.49 21.10 5.77
CA PHE A 132 26.27 20.23 4.64
C PHE A 132 26.36 18.74 5.02
N ALA A 133 27.35 18.37 5.83
CA ALA A 133 27.47 17.02 6.36
C ALA A 133 26.25 16.64 7.23
N SER A 134 25.74 17.56 8.07
CA SER A 134 24.57 17.28 8.90
C SER A 134 23.31 16.93 8.08
N LEU A 135 23.19 17.50 6.89
CA LEU A 135 22.09 17.15 5.96
C LEU A 135 22.32 15.82 5.25
N ALA A 136 23.57 15.50 4.92
CA ALA A 136 23.91 14.29 4.18
C ALA A 136 23.87 13.03 5.06
N PHE A 137 24.27 13.11 6.34
CA PHE A 137 24.11 12.01 7.31
C PHE A 137 22.64 11.79 7.73
N ALA A 138 21.72 11.92 6.77
CA ALA A 138 20.29 11.77 6.99
C ALA A 138 19.95 10.37 7.54
N GLY A 139 19.20 10.33 8.64
CA GLY A 139 18.80 9.09 9.29
C GLY A 139 19.91 8.40 10.11
N ASN A 140 21.14 8.95 10.11
CA ASN A 140 22.31 8.35 10.77
C ASN A 140 23.00 9.28 11.76
N VAL A 141 22.23 9.76 12.75
CA VAL A 141 22.73 10.68 13.81
C VAL A 141 23.98 10.15 14.51
N ARG A 142 24.08 8.82 14.71
CA ARG A 142 25.27 8.19 15.33
C ARG A 142 26.53 8.37 14.48
N LEU A 143 26.42 8.15 13.17
CA LEU A 143 27.58 8.32 12.28
C LEU A 143 27.97 9.79 12.18
N PHE A 144 27.02 10.71 12.14
CA PHE A 144 27.29 12.13 12.18
C PHE A 144 28.01 12.52 13.49
N PHE A 145 27.54 12.03 14.63
CA PHE A 145 28.18 12.29 15.93
C PHE A 145 29.63 11.78 15.96
N LEU A 146 29.88 10.54 15.52
CA LEU A 146 31.23 9.95 15.48
C LEU A 146 32.16 10.73 14.55
N TRP A 147 31.66 11.07 13.36
CA TRP A 147 32.41 11.88 12.40
C TRP A 147 32.73 13.26 12.95
N SER A 148 31.75 13.97 13.49
CA SER A 148 31.88 15.31 14.02
C SER A 148 32.84 15.35 15.24
N ALA A 149 32.76 14.37 16.14
CA ALA A 149 33.68 14.25 17.28
C ALA A 149 35.12 14.00 16.81
N GLY A 150 35.32 13.14 15.81
CA GLY A 150 36.63 12.88 15.21
C GLY A 150 37.22 14.12 14.54
N VAL A 151 36.42 14.83 13.75
CA VAL A 151 36.82 16.10 13.10
C VAL A 151 37.20 17.15 14.14
N LEU A 152 36.40 17.29 15.21
CA LEU A 152 36.67 18.24 16.27
C LEU A 152 37.98 17.92 17.02
N ALA A 153 38.22 16.61 17.27
CA ALA A 153 39.47 16.17 17.91
C ALA A 153 40.70 16.46 17.03
N LEU A 154 40.62 16.17 15.72
CA LEU A 154 41.69 16.48 14.76
C LEU A 154 41.94 18.00 14.67
N PHE A 155 40.87 18.77 14.65
CA PHE A 155 40.96 20.24 14.64
C PHE A 155 41.63 20.80 15.93
N ALA A 156 41.27 20.26 17.09
CA ALA A 156 41.87 20.63 18.37
C ALA A 156 43.37 20.28 18.40
N ALA A 157 43.74 19.05 17.92
CA ALA A 157 45.13 18.66 17.82
C ALA A 157 45.95 19.61 16.89
N TRP A 158 45.37 19.97 15.74
CA TRP A 158 46.00 20.91 14.82
C TRP A 158 46.18 22.29 15.45
N LEU A 159 45.20 22.84 16.22
CA LEU A 159 45.31 24.09 16.93
C LEU A 159 46.43 24.09 17.99
N VAL A 160 46.66 22.91 18.64
CA VAL A 160 47.76 22.81 19.60
C VAL A 160 49.12 22.97 18.91
N MET A 161 49.29 22.47 17.70
CA MET A 161 50.52 22.55 16.91
C MET A 161 50.79 23.94 16.35
N LEU A 162 49.75 24.80 16.25
CA LEU A 162 49.91 26.20 15.81
C LEU A 162 50.61 27.07 16.89
N GLY A 163 51.52 27.93 16.48
CA GLY A 163 52.23 28.88 17.33
C GLY A 163 51.38 30.04 17.86
N ALA A 164 50.05 29.99 17.77
CA ALA A 164 49.16 31.02 18.18
C ALA A 164 49.04 31.17 19.72
N PRO A 165 48.68 32.36 20.28
CA PRO A 165 48.46 32.55 21.69
C PRO A 165 47.38 31.60 22.26
N PRO A 166 47.53 31.14 23.53
CA PRO A 166 46.57 30.19 24.13
C PRO A 166 45.11 30.69 24.12
N ILE A 167 44.89 31.94 24.38
CA ILE A 167 43.55 32.55 24.42
C ILE A 167 42.85 32.48 23.04
N SER A 168 43.61 32.71 21.96
CA SER A 168 43.11 32.61 20.59
C SER A 168 42.74 31.18 20.23
N LYS A 169 43.51 30.19 20.69
CA LYS A 169 43.19 28.75 20.49
C LYS A 169 41.91 28.37 21.19
N VAL A 170 41.74 28.78 22.46
CA VAL A 170 40.52 28.49 23.22
C VAL A 170 39.31 29.14 22.55
N TYR A 171 39.40 30.40 22.15
CA TYR A 171 38.31 31.11 21.47
C TYR A 171 37.89 30.43 20.16
N THR A 172 38.88 30.04 19.35
CA THR A 172 38.63 29.34 18.08
C THR A 172 37.99 27.98 18.28
N LEU A 173 38.50 27.18 19.25
CA LEU A 173 37.95 25.89 19.57
C LEU A 173 36.52 26.00 20.10
N THR A 174 36.23 26.97 20.97
CA THR A 174 34.89 27.18 21.50
C THR A 174 33.91 27.54 20.39
N ASN A 175 34.25 28.47 19.50
CA ASN A 175 33.39 28.82 18.36
C ASN A 175 33.15 27.65 17.45
N PHE A 176 34.20 26.88 17.13
CA PHE A 176 34.07 25.73 16.25
C PHE A 176 33.22 24.61 16.88
N SER A 177 33.44 24.35 18.19
CA SER A 177 32.61 23.40 18.95
C SER A 177 31.14 23.78 18.97
N THR A 178 30.83 25.07 19.04
CA THR A 178 29.45 25.58 19.00
C THR A 178 28.77 25.22 17.69
N PHE A 179 29.44 25.35 16.53
CA PHE A 179 28.89 24.92 15.25
C PHE A 179 28.56 23.42 15.22
N PHE A 180 29.43 22.58 15.79
CA PHE A 180 29.14 21.14 15.85
C PHE A 180 27.96 20.82 16.76
N LEU A 181 27.85 21.51 17.89
CA LEU A 181 26.69 21.33 18.79
C LEU A 181 25.37 21.70 18.10
N PHE A 182 25.34 22.84 17.40
CA PHE A 182 24.19 23.26 16.63
C PHE A 182 23.87 22.25 15.48
N ALA A 183 24.88 21.88 14.72
CA ALA A 183 24.72 20.94 13.61
C ALA A 183 24.26 19.56 14.10
N PHE A 184 24.79 19.10 15.24
CA PHE A 184 24.37 17.86 15.88
C PHE A 184 22.90 17.93 16.35
N TYR A 185 22.54 19.00 17.06
CA TYR A 185 21.16 19.23 17.52
C TYR A 185 20.20 19.28 16.33
N PHE A 186 20.57 19.96 15.26
CA PHE A 186 19.76 20.08 14.05
C PHE A 186 19.57 18.71 13.35
N ASN A 187 20.66 17.94 13.19
CA ASN A 187 20.61 16.61 12.62
C ASN A 187 19.75 15.68 13.47
N TRP A 188 19.90 15.72 14.80
CA TRP A 188 19.11 14.93 15.73
C TRP A 188 17.61 15.26 15.67
N GLU A 189 17.27 16.56 15.67
CA GLU A 189 15.87 17.00 15.61
C GLU A 189 15.23 16.68 14.26
N LEU A 190 15.97 16.80 13.16
CA LEU A 190 15.51 16.41 11.83
C LEU A 190 15.26 14.91 11.75
N ASP A 191 16.16 14.08 12.28
CA ASP A 191 16.00 12.62 12.32
C ASP A 191 14.78 12.23 13.15
N ARG A 192 14.62 12.84 14.32
CA ARG A 192 13.45 12.61 15.19
C ARG A 192 12.13 12.92 14.49
N ARG A 193 12.06 14.07 13.81
CA ARG A 193 10.85 14.45 13.04
C ARG A 193 10.61 13.53 11.87
N ALA A 194 11.65 13.21 11.13
CA ALA A 194 11.54 12.28 9.99
C ALA A 194 11.02 10.90 10.42
N ARG A 195 11.53 10.36 11.54
CA ARG A 195 11.03 9.09 12.11
C ARG A 195 9.56 9.17 12.55
N SER A 196 9.17 10.27 13.18
CA SER A 196 7.76 10.44 13.59
C SER A 196 6.81 10.55 12.39
N VAL A 197 7.21 11.26 11.33
CA VAL A 197 6.43 11.35 10.08
C VAL A 197 6.36 10.01 9.37
N PHE A 198 7.47 9.27 9.32
CA PHE A 198 7.50 7.94 8.71
C PHE A 198 6.53 6.97 9.40
N LEU A 199 6.53 6.94 10.75
CA LEU A 199 5.59 6.11 11.51
C LEU A 199 4.13 6.54 11.30
N ALA A 200 3.85 7.84 11.33
CA ALA A 200 2.50 8.35 11.13
C ALA A 200 1.96 8.01 9.73
N ASN A 201 2.81 8.09 8.70
CA ASN A 201 2.43 7.70 7.35
C ASN A 201 2.17 6.18 7.24
N ALA A 202 3.00 5.35 7.87
CA ALA A 202 2.81 3.90 7.89
C ALA A 202 1.50 3.51 8.61
N GLU A 203 1.17 4.17 9.72
CA GLU A 203 -0.10 3.98 10.43
C GLU A 203 -1.30 4.41 9.59
N LEU A 204 -1.21 5.57 8.94
CA LEU A 204 -2.25 6.07 8.04
C LEU A 204 -2.51 5.14 6.86
N ASP A 205 -1.45 4.58 6.26
CA ASP A 205 -1.58 3.63 5.16
C ASP A 205 -2.17 2.29 5.62
N ALA A 206 -1.88 1.86 6.84
CA ALA A 206 -2.50 0.68 7.44
C ALA A 206 -4.01 0.89 7.68
N GLU A 207 -4.40 2.05 8.23
CA GLU A 207 -5.81 2.40 8.44
C GLU A 207 -6.57 2.56 7.12
N ARG A 208 -5.95 3.15 6.10
CA ARG A 208 -6.54 3.23 4.75
C ARG A 208 -6.80 1.85 4.16
N ARG A 209 -5.81 0.94 4.22
CA ARG A 209 -5.97 -0.44 3.74
C ARG A 209 -7.10 -1.15 4.45
N LYS A 210 -7.17 -1.06 5.77
CA LYS A 210 -8.24 -1.65 6.56
C LYS A 210 -9.62 -1.09 6.19
N THR A 211 -9.71 0.21 5.98
CA THR A 211 -10.95 0.86 5.54
C THR A 211 -11.37 0.40 4.14
N GLU A 212 -10.41 0.23 3.22
CA GLU A 212 -10.67 -0.28 1.88
C GLU A 212 -11.09 -1.75 1.89
N GLU A 213 -10.47 -2.60 2.71
CA GLU A 213 -10.88 -3.99 2.90
C GLU A 213 -12.33 -4.08 3.40
N LEU A 214 -12.69 -3.26 4.40
CA LEU A 214 -14.08 -3.22 4.91
C LEU A 214 -15.06 -2.76 3.85
N LEU A 215 -14.69 -1.79 3.01
CA LEU A 215 -15.52 -1.32 1.90
C LEU A 215 -15.73 -2.41 0.83
N TYR A 216 -14.66 -3.13 0.47
CA TYR A 216 -14.71 -4.20 -0.53
C TYR A 216 -15.43 -5.47 -0.04
N ASN A 217 -15.58 -5.64 1.26
CA ASN A 217 -16.44 -6.68 1.84
C ASN A 217 -17.94 -6.39 1.64
N VAL A 218 -18.30 -5.14 1.34
CA VAL A 218 -19.70 -4.71 1.16
C VAL A 218 -20.03 -4.40 -0.31
N LEU A 219 -19.03 -3.92 -1.08
CA LEU A 219 -19.20 -3.49 -2.46
C LEU A 219 -18.11 -4.10 -3.37
N PRO A 220 -18.45 -4.54 -4.58
CA PRO A 220 -17.45 -4.90 -5.59
C PRO A 220 -16.46 -3.74 -5.84
N GLN A 221 -15.19 -4.07 -6.11
CA GLN A 221 -14.12 -3.05 -6.24
C GLN A 221 -14.42 -1.99 -7.32
N GLU A 222 -14.96 -2.42 -8.46
CA GLU A 222 -15.33 -1.51 -9.56
C GLU A 222 -16.44 -0.54 -9.16
N VAL A 223 -17.44 -1.03 -8.44
CA VAL A 223 -18.54 -0.24 -7.89
C VAL A 223 -18.04 0.78 -6.87
N ALA A 224 -17.17 0.33 -5.95
CA ALA A 224 -16.57 1.19 -4.96
C ALA A 224 -15.71 2.30 -5.59
N ALA A 225 -14.95 1.99 -6.66
CA ALA A 225 -14.16 2.97 -7.39
C ALA A 225 -15.02 4.05 -8.05
N ARG A 226 -16.12 3.66 -8.69
CA ARG A 226 -17.07 4.60 -9.32
C ARG A 226 -17.78 5.47 -8.30
N LEU A 227 -18.18 4.91 -7.16
CA LEU A 227 -18.77 5.69 -6.06
C LEU A 227 -17.78 6.68 -5.43
N LYS A 228 -16.49 6.29 -5.27
CA LYS A 228 -15.42 7.20 -4.82
C LYS A 228 -15.22 8.37 -5.81
N ALA A 229 -15.44 8.14 -7.11
CA ALA A 229 -15.40 9.18 -8.14
C ALA A 229 -16.68 10.06 -8.17
N GLY A 230 -17.70 9.75 -7.36
CA GLY A 230 -18.96 10.47 -7.33
C GLY A 230 -19.92 10.10 -8.47
N GLU A 231 -19.69 8.97 -9.13
CA GLU A 231 -20.52 8.50 -10.22
C GLU A 231 -21.74 7.73 -9.71
N ALA A 232 -22.89 7.88 -10.42
CA ALA A 232 -24.04 7.01 -10.20
C ALA A 232 -23.76 5.63 -10.80
N VAL A 233 -24.02 4.57 -10.02
CA VAL A 233 -23.81 3.19 -10.48
C VAL A 233 -25.15 2.59 -10.85
N ALA A 234 -25.37 2.40 -12.17
CA ALA A 234 -26.52 1.73 -12.76
C ALA A 234 -26.07 1.03 -14.04
N ASP A 235 -26.09 -0.28 -14.04
CA ASP A 235 -25.55 -1.13 -15.10
C ASP A 235 -26.67 -2.04 -15.64
N ALA A 236 -26.84 -2.08 -16.97
CA ALA A 236 -27.81 -2.95 -17.63
C ALA A 236 -27.13 -4.23 -18.13
N PHE A 237 -27.64 -5.36 -17.75
CA PHE A 237 -27.16 -6.67 -18.18
C PHE A 237 -28.27 -7.37 -18.99
N SER A 238 -27.96 -7.80 -20.20
CA SER A 238 -28.94 -8.38 -21.13
C SER A 238 -29.23 -9.86 -20.88
N ASP A 239 -28.26 -10.58 -20.32
CA ASP A 239 -28.37 -12.03 -20.12
C ASP A 239 -27.69 -12.42 -18.79
N VAL A 240 -28.48 -12.43 -17.72
CA VAL A 240 -28.06 -12.85 -16.38
C VAL A 240 -28.89 -14.03 -15.94
N THR A 241 -28.24 -15.06 -15.43
CA THR A 241 -28.94 -16.19 -14.81
C THR A 241 -29.06 -15.95 -13.31
N VAL A 242 -30.28 -15.83 -12.83
CA VAL A 242 -30.62 -15.58 -11.42
C VAL A 242 -30.96 -16.90 -10.75
N ILE A 243 -30.42 -17.08 -9.54
CA ILE A 243 -30.60 -18.28 -8.70
C ILE A 243 -31.21 -17.86 -7.36
N PHE A 244 -32.34 -18.43 -7.00
CA PHE A 244 -32.88 -18.40 -5.65
C PHE A 244 -32.82 -19.80 -5.06
N ALA A 245 -32.18 -19.97 -3.90
CA ALA A 245 -32.11 -21.23 -3.17
C ALA A 245 -32.63 -21.01 -1.74
N ASP A 246 -33.59 -21.78 -1.28
CA ASP A 246 -34.29 -21.60 -0.02
C ASP A 246 -34.46 -22.94 0.71
N LEU A 247 -34.32 -22.93 2.04
CA LEU A 247 -34.44 -24.12 2.85
C LEU A 247 -35.91 -24.60 2.98
N VAL A 248 -36.14 -25.88 2.73
CA VAL A 248 -37.48 -26.48 2.83
C VAL A 248 -37.94 -26.44 4.28
N GLU A 249 -39.13 -25.90 4.52
CA GLU A 249 -39.78 -25.88 5.84
C GLU A 249 -38.94 -25.25 6.95
N PHE A 250 -38.03 -24.32 6.61
CA PHE A 250 -37.17 -23.65 7.59
C PHE A 250 -37.95 -23.06 8.76
N SER A 251 -39.08 -22.42 8.54
CA SER A 251 -39.94 -21.86 9.59
C SER A 251 -40.42 -22.90 10.61
N LYS A 252 -40.61 -24.15 10.20
CA LYS A 252 -40.94 -25.27 11.13
C LYS A 252 -39.71 -25.69 11.94
N LEU A 253 -38.55 -25.71 11.29
CA LEU A 253 -37.28 -26.05 11.92
C LEU A 253 -36.84 -24.96 12.93
N ALA A 254 -37.00 -23.68 12.57
CA ALA A 254 -36.68 -22.56 13.41
C ALA A 254 -37.44 -22.54 14.76
N ARG A 255 -38.68 -23.05 14.79
CA ARG A 255 -39.46 -23.16 16.02
C ARG A 255 -38.97 -24.24 16.98
N LYS A 256 -38.19 -25.21 16.49
CA LYS A 256 -37.66 -26.34 17.27
C LYS A 256 -36.24 -26.14 17.76
N LEU A 257 -35.51 -25.17 17.22
CA LEU A 257 -34.11 -24.92 17.52
C LEU A 257 -33.93 -23.72 18.46
N SER A 258 -32.92 -23.75 19.31
CA SER A 258 -32.52 -22.57 20.03
C SER A 258 -31.93 -21.51 19.09
N PRO A 259 -31.97 -20.19 19.43
CA PRO A 259 -31.44 -19.15 18.56
C PRO A 259 -29.99 -19.36 18.13
N GLY A 260 -29.15 -19.86 19.04
CA GLY A 260 -27.74 -20.15 18.73
C GLY A 260 -27.56 -21.33 17.73
N HIS A 261 -28.39 -22.37 17.84
CA HIS A 261 -28.35 -23.48 16.87
C HIS A 261 -28.92 -23.07 15.52
N LEU A 262 -29.95 -22.22 15.49
CA LEU A 262 -30.52 -21.68 14.26
C LEU A 262 -29.47 -20.86 13.46
N VAL A 263 -28.76 -19.95 14.13
CA VAL A 263 -27.69 -19.16 13.52
C VAL A 263 -26.56 -20.05 13.02
N LYS A 264 -26.14 -21.06 13.77
CA LYS A 264 -25.12 -22.01 13.33
C LYS A 264 -25.56 -22.77 12.07
N LEU A 265 -26.84 -23.21 12.02
CA LEU A 265 -27.38 -23.91 10.85
C LEU A 265 -27.40 -23.01 9.61
N LEU A 266 -27.90 -21.77 9.74
CA LEU A 266 -27.88 -20.80 8.64
C LEU A 266 -26.46 -20.49 8.16
N ASN A 267 -25.52 -20.29 9.10
CA ASN A 267 -24.12 -20.10 8.74
C ASN A 267 -23.54 -21.29 7.98
N ALA A 268 -23.85 -22.53 8.39
CA ALA A 268 -23.41 -23.73 7.70
C ALA A 268 -23.99 -23.81 6.28
N PHE A 269 -25.28 -23.54 6.10
CA PHE A 269 -25.95 -23.46 4.82
C PHE A 269 -25.35 -22.39 3.90
N PHE A 270 -25.25 -21.17 4.37
CA PHE A 270 -24.71 -20.08 3.56
C PHE A 270 -23.23 -20.28 3.23
N SER A 271 -22.43 -20.81 4.15
CA SER A 271 -21.04 -21.15 3.87
C SER A 271 -20.89 -22.27 2.85
N ALA A 272 -21.79 -23.27 2.83
CA ALA A 272 -21.83 -24.29 1.78
C ALA A 272 -22.19 -23.66 0.43
N ALA A 273 -23.20 -22.80 0.39
CA ALA A 273 -23.60 -22.09 -0.81
C ALA A 273 -22.47 -21.15 -1.32
N ASP A 274 -21.76 -20.46 -0.43
CA ASP A 274 -20.63 -19.59 -0.78
C ASP A 274 -19.48 -20.41 -1.41
N ARG A 275 -19.14 -21.59 -0.86
CA ARG A 275 -18.12 -22.48 -1.46
C ARG A 275 -18.52 -22.98 -2.85
N CYS A 276 -19.80 -23.36 -3.03
CA CYS A 276 -20.31 -23.75 -4.33
C CYS A 276 -20.30 -22.57 -5.32
N ALA A 277 -20.67 -21.37 -4.87
CA ALA A 277 -20.68 -20.17 -5.68
C ALA A 277 -19.28 -19.82 -6.20
N GLU A 278 -18.27 -19.86 -5.33
CA GLU A 278 -16.87 -19.64 -5.71
C GLU A 278 -16.36 -20.66 -6.75
N ARG A 279 -16.72 -21.93 -6.58
CA ARG A 279 -16.31 -23.02 -7.50
C ARG A 279 -16.83 -22.84 -8.92
N TYR A 280 -18.02 -22.30 -9.08
CA TYR A 280 -18.69 -22.16 -10.39
C TYR A 280 -18.76 -20.72 -10.91
N GLY A 281 -18.09 -19.76 -10.26
CA GLY A 281 -18.12 -18.35 -10.66
C GLY A 281 -19.52 -17.74 -10.53
N VAL A 282 -20.30 -18.18 -9.54
CA VAL A 282 -21.60 -17.65 -9.19
C VAL A 282 -21.40 -16.48 -8.22
N GLU A 283 -21.98 -15.33 -8.51
CA GLU A 283 -21.90 -14.14 -7.68
C GLU A 283 -23.03 -14.13 -6.64
N LYS A 284 -22.67 -14.15 -5.35
CA LYS A 284 -23.63 -13.93 -4.27
C LYS A 284 -24.11 -12.50 -4.26
N VAL A 285 -25.40 -12.29 -4.32
CA VAL A 285 -26.02 -10.96 -4.19
C VAL A 285 -26.30 -10.65 -2.73
N LYS A 286 -27.11 -11.45 -2.07
CA LYS A 286 -27.51 -11.31 -0.67
C LYS A 286 -28.24 -12.53 -0.15
N THR A 287 -28.48 -12.55 1.16
CA THR A 287 -29.41 -13.47 1.80
C THR A 287 -30.74 -12.75 2.12
N ILE A 288 -31.87 -13.43 1.96
CA ILE A 288 -33.20 -12.92 2.25
C ILE A 288 -33.88 -13.92 3.20
N GLY A 289 -33.74 -13.68 4.51
CA GLY A 289 -34.17 -14.68 5.50
C GLY A 289 -33.32 -15.94 5.43
N ASP A 290 -33.91 -17.06 5.06
CA ASP A 290 -33.29 -18.35 4.81
C ASP A 290 -33.00 -18.62 3.33
N ALA A 291 -33.31 -17.67 2.45
CA ALA A 291 -33.01 -17.76 1.03
C ALA A 291 -31.64 -17.18 0.68
N TYR A 292 -30.94 -17.86 -0.22
CA TYR A 292 -29.69 -17.44 -0.85
C TYR A 292 -30.00 -16.93 -2.27
N LEU A 293 -29.68 -15.66 -2.53
CA LEU A 293 -29.81 -15.03 -3.84
C LEU A 293 -28.46 -14.87 -4.49
N ALA A 294 -28.31 -15.41 -5.69
CA ALA A 294 -27.10 -15.31 -6.47
C ALA A 294 -27.40 -15.08 -7.96
N VAL A 295 -26.41 -14.62 -8.69
CA VAL A 295 -26.48 -14.38 -10.13
C VAL A 295 -25.25 -14.93 -10.84
N VAL A 296 -25.37 -15.17 -12.15
CA VAL A 296 -24.25 -15.49 -13.04
C VAL A 296 -24.38 -14.62 -14.29
N GLY A 297 -23.27 -14.01 -14.74
CA GLY A 297 -23.29 -13.09 -15.88
C GLY A 297 -23.60 -11.64 -15.50
N GLY A 298 -23.53 -11.31 -14.20
CA GLY A 298 -23.55 -9.94 -13.68
C GLY A 298 -22.17 -9.30 -13.75
N MET A 299 -21.64 -8.87 -12.61
CA MET A 299 -20.29 -8.32 -12.51
C MET A 299 -19.23 -9.43 -12.74
N ALA A 300 -19.47 -10.66 -12.30
CA ALA A 300 -18.63 -11.81 -12.58
C ALA A 300 -19.04 -12.49 -13.88
N SER A 301 -18.10 -12.73 -14.80
CA SER A 301 -18.35 -13.41 -16.07
C SER A 301 -18.10 -14.93 -15.95
N CYS A 302 -19.08 -15.74 -16.34
CA CYS A 302 -18.94 -17.17 -16.59
C CYS A 302 -19.38 -17.46 -18.04
N GLY A 303 -18.71 -18.37 -18.74
CA GLY A 303 -18.92 -18.61 -20.18
C GLY A 303 -20.36 -18.99 -20.56
N ASN A 304 -21.09 -19.77 -19.74
CA ASN A 304 -22.52 -20.08 -19.88
C ASN A 304 -23.17 -19.98 -18.49
N GLY A 305 -23.87 -18.90 -18.24
CA GLY A 305 -24.47 -18.61 -16.93
C GLY A 305 -25.43 -19.71 -16.44
N ALA A 306 -26.25 -20.22 -17.31
CA ALA A 306 -27.21 -21.29 -16.96
C ALA A 306 -26.53 -22.63 -16.62
N HIS A 307 -25.41 -22.98 -17.31
CA HIS A 307 -24.62 -24.15 -16.97
C HIS A 307 -23.95 -24.02 -15.60
N CYS A 308 -23.37 -22.84 -15.28
CA CYS A 308 -22.78 -22.58 -13.98
C CYS A 308 -23.86 -22.66 -12.88
N ALA A 309 -25.03 -22.08 -13.12
CA ALA A 309 -26.13 -22.09 -12.18
C ALA A 309 -26.66 -23.53 -11.87
N ILE A 310 -26.79 -24.39 -12.85
CA ILE A 310 -27.26 -25.77 -12.60
C ILE A 310 -26.17 -26.62 -11.93
N ALA A 311 -24.89 -26.41 -12.25
CA ALA A 311 -23.77 -27.07 -11.58
C ALA A 311 -23.70 -26.66 -10.11
N PHE A 312 -23.82 -25.35 -9.82
CA PHE A 312 -23.95 -24.81 -8.45
C PHE A 312 -25.12 -25.47 -7.70
N ALA A 313 -26.31 -25.56 -8.34
CA ALA A 313 -27.48 -26.11 -7.70
C ALA A 313 -27.30 -27.61 -7.34
N ARG A 314 -26.66 -28.37 -8.20
CA ARG A 314 -26.37 -29.80 -7.99
C ARG A 314 -25.38 -30.00 -6.83
N ASP A 315 -24.29 -29.24 -6.82
CA ASP A 315 -23.29 -29.30 -5.75
C ASP A 315 -23.86 -28.87 -4.40
N LEU A 316 -24.69 -27.82 -4.39
CA LEU A 316 -25.32 -27.34 -3.16
C LEU A 316 -26.20 -28.43 -2.53
N VAL A 317 -27.01 -29.16 -3.32
CA VAL A 317 -27.81 -30.26 -2.83
C VAL A 317 -26.91 -31.37 -2.23
N GLY A 318 -25.77 -31.67 -2.87
CA GLY A 318 -24.79 -32.64 -2.36
C GLY A 318 -24.14 -32.23 -1.05
N GLU A 319 -23.70 -30.97 -0.94
CA GLU A 319 -23.12 -30.39 0.28
C GLU A 319 -24.14 -30.42 1.45
N LEU A 320 -25.42 -30.11 1.19
CA LEU A 320 -26.46 -30.13 2.21
C LEU A 320 -26.80 -31.54 2.69
N ALA A 321 -26.73 -32.54 1.83
CA ALA A 321 -26.89 -33.95 2.25
C ALA A 321 -25.78 -34.36 3.23
N GLY A 322 -24.52 -33.93 2.99
CA GLY A 322 -23.39 -34.11 3.93
C GLY A 322 -23.61 -33.43 5.28
N LEU A 323 -23.98 -32.12 5.27
CA LEU A 323 -24.30 -31.37 6.47
C LEU A 323 -25.47 -31.98 7.27
N GLY A 324 -26.46 -32.49 6.58
CA GLY A 324 -27.58 -33.18 7.18
C GLY A 324 -27.16 -34.46 7.92
N ALA A 325 -26.27 -35.25 7.32
CA ALA A 325 -25.72 -36.47 7.93
C ALA A 325 -24.91 -36.17 9.18
N GLU A 326 -24.11 -35.07 9.19
CA GLU A 326 -23.30 -34.66 10.34
C GLU A 326 -24.14 -34.11 11.49
N SER A 327 -25.19 -33.33 11.18
CA SER A 327 -26.01 -32.62 12.20
C SER A 327 -27.19 -33.47 12.68
N GLY A 328 -27.52 -34.55 12.04
CA GLY A 328 -28.76 -35.36 12.28
C GLY A 328 -30.05 -34.61 11.93
N ILE A 329 -29.96 -33.50 11.17
CA ILE A 329 -31.10 -32.68 10.72
C ILE A 329 -31.24 -32.83 9.22
N LEU A 330 -32.39 -33.28 8.75
CA LEU A 330 -32.66 -33.35 7.32
C LEU A 330 -32.75 -31.94 6.73
N LEU A 331 -31.72 -31.56 5.95
CA LEU A 331 -31.67 -30.31 5.23
C LEU A 331 -32.00 -30.54 3.75
N GLN A 332 -33.02 -29.86 3.28
CA GLN A 332 -33.43 -29.87 1.86
C GLN A 332 -33.53 -28.45 1.34
N VAL A 333 -33.26 -28.26 0.07
CA VAL A 333 -33.30 -26.94 -0.59
C VAL A 333 -34.24 -26.96 -1.79
N ARG A 334 -34.90 -25.85 -2.08
CA ARG A 334 -35.64 -25.60 -3.32
C ARG A 334 -34.89 -24.54 -4.10
N ILE A 335 -34.68 -24.79 -5.40
CA ILE A 335 -33.89 -23.87 -6.22
C ILE A 335 -34.72 -23.42 -7.43
N GLY A 336 -34.82 -22.12 -7.64
CA GLY A 336 -35.43 -21.52 -8.83
C GLY A 336 -34.36 -20.81 -9.66
N ILE A 337 -34.34 -21.08 -10.98
CA ILE A 337 -33.36 -20.48 -11.89
C ILE A 337 -34.10 -19.86 -13.10
N HIS A 338 -33.78 -18.59 -13.38
CA HIS A 338 -34.28 -17.90 -14.56
C HIS A 338 -33.19 -17.07 -15.22
N SER A 339 -33.13 -17.05 -16.53
CA SER A 339 -32.18 -16.26 -17.34
C SER A 339 -32.93 -15.15 -18.07
N GLY A 340 -32.41 -13.93 -17.97
CA GLY A 340 -32.99 -12.75 -18.61
C GLY A 340 -32.29 -11.45 -18.23
N PRO A 341 -32.80 -10.30 -18.69
CA PRO A 341 -32.22 -9.00 -18.43
C PRO A 341 -32.43 -8.55 -16.99
N VAL A 342 -31.42 -7.88 -16.42
CA VAL A 342 -31.47 -7.25 -15.09
C VAL A 342 -30.78 -5.89 -15.13
N VAL A 343 -31.07 -5.03 -14.15
CA VAL A 343 -30.35 -3.81 -13.88
C VAL A 343 -29.60 -4.00 -12.54
N GLY A 344 -28.29 -3.83 -12.55
CA GLY A 344 -27.48 -3.80 -11.35
C GLY A 344 -27.17 -2.37 -10.95
N GLY A 345 -26.98 -2.09 -9.65
CA GLY A 345 -26.63 -0.76 -9.22
C GLY A 345 -26.62 -0.58 -7.70
N VAL A 346 -26.41 0.68 -7.28
CA VAL A 346 -26.43 1.06 -5.86
C VAL A 346 -27.56 2.05 -5.62
N ILE A 347 -28.45 1.73 -4.69
CA ILE A 347 -29.56 2.60 -4.30
C ILE A 347 -29.43 2.97 -2.82
N GLY A 348 -29.69 4.23 -2.52
CA GLY A 348 -29.67 4.79 -1.17
C GLY A 348 -28.39 5.57 -0.84
N SER A 349 -28.39 6.21 0.33
CA SER A 349 -27.27 7.06 0.77
C SER A 349 -26.64 6.61 2.10
N SER A 350 -27.33 5.81 2.89
CA SER A 350 -26.89 5.45 4.26
C SER A 350 -26.46 3.99 4.43
N ARG A 351 -26.99 3.07 3.63
CA ARG A 351 -26.62 1.66 3.61
C ARG A 351 -26.43 1.25 2.16
N LEU A 352 -25.24 1.53 1.66
CA LEU A 352 -24.87 1.22 0.29
C LEU A 352 -24.72 -0.29 0.14
N ALA A 353 -25.42 -0.86 -0.84
CA ALA A 353 -25.24 -2.24 -1.28
C ALA A 353 -25.48 -2.26 -2.80
N TYR A 354 -24.67 -3.04 -3.50
CA TYR A 354 -24.92 -3.32 -4.90
C TYR A 354 -26.00 -4.41 -4.98
N ASP A 355 -27.04 -4.18 -5.74
CA ASP A 355 -28.18 -5.10 -5.86
C ASP A 355 -28.62 -5.20 -7.32
N TYR A 356 -29.47 -6.17 -7.62
CA TYR A 356 -30.02 -6.40 -8.95
C TYR A 356 -31.53 -6.26 -8.93
N TRP A 357 -32.09 -5.65 -9.98
CA TRP A 357 -33.52 -5.46 -10.17
C TRP A 357 -33.97 -5.89 -11.56
N GLY A 358 -35.22 -6.29 -11.66
CA GLY A 358 -35.87 -6.67 -12.91
C GLY A 358 -36.86 -7.80 -12.72
N ASP A 359 -37.70 -8.04 -13.74
CA ASP A 359 -38.67 -9.13 -13.73
C ASP A 359 -38.00 -10.49 -13.61
N THR A 360 -36.77 -10.61 -14.13
CA THR A 360 -35.92 -11.81 -14.02
C THR A 360 -35.76 -12.26 -12.56
N MET A 361 -35.55 -11.31 -11.63
CA MET A 361 -35.45 -11.60 -10.21
C MET A 361 -36.75 -12.17 -9.65
N ASN A 362 -37.88 -11.58 -10.03
CA ASN A 362 -39.18 -11.99 -9.57
C ASN A 362 -39.55 -13.38 -10.09
N ILE A 363 -39.26 -13.66 -11.37
CA ILE A 363 -39.52 -14.97 -11.98
C ILE A 363 -38.72 -16.06 -11.28
N ALA A 364 -37.40 -15.87 -11.08
CA ALA A 364 -36.54 -16.83 -10.39
C ALA A 364 -37.04 -17.15 -8.96
N SER A 365 -37.44 -16.13 -8.21
CA SER A 365 -38.04 -16.30 -6.87
C SER A 365 -39.33 -17.13 -6.88
N ARG A 366 -40.17 -16.96 -7.90
CA ARG A 366 -41.44 -17.68 -8.00
C ARG A 366 -41.20 -19.15 -8.46
N LEU A 367 -40.22 -19.37 -9.32
CA LEU A 367 -39.79 -20.73 -9.70
C LEU A 367 -39.27 -21.49 -8.47
N GLN A 368 -38.51 -20.81 -7.59
CA GLN A 368 -38.05 -21.44 -6.34
C GLN A 368 -39.21 -21.94 -5.48
N ALA A 369 -40.29 -21.19 -5.40
CA ALA A 369 -41.46 -21.56 -4.58
C ALA A 369 -42.18 -22.84 -5.06
N VAL A 370 -42.07 -23.18 -6.35
CA VAL A 370 -42.72 -24.36 -6.97
C VAL A 370 -41.73 -25.52 -7.19
N ALA A 371 -40.44 -25.32 -6.94
CA ALA A 371 -39.42 -26.34 -7.06
C ALA A 371 -39.65 -27.51 -6.09
N PRO A 372 -39.39 -28.77 -6.48
CA PRO A 372 -39.44 -29.89 -5.56
C PRO A 372 -38.32 -29.82 -4.51
N PRO A 373 -38.47 -30.46 -3.32
CA PRO A 373 -37.36 -30.57 -2.38
C PRO A 373 -36.15 -31.25 -3.02
N ASN A 374 -34.95 -30.70 -2.76
CA ASN A 374 -33.69 -31.09 -3.40
C ASN A 374 -33.74 -31.06 -4.93
N GLY A 375 -34.50 -30.14 -5.48
CA GLY A 375 -34.68 -30.02 -6.91
C GLY A 375 -34.65 -28.56 -7.38
N VAL A 376 -34.77 -28.41 -8.69
CA VAL A 376 -34.72 -27.15 -9.38
C VAL A 376 -35.99 -26.99 -10.24
N ALA A 377 -36.49 -25.76 -10.27
CA ALA A 377 -37.48 -25.30 -11.23
C ALA A 377 -36.85 -24.25 -12.14
N VAL A 378 -36.95 -24.40 -13.43
CA VAL A 378 -36.39 -23.48 -14.40
C VAL A 378 -37.44 -22.99 -15.39
N SER A 379 -37.26 -21.76 -15.88
CA SER A 379 -38.07 -21.23 -16.97
C SER A 379 -37.66 -21.85 -18.32
N GLU A 380 -38.51 -21.65 -19.31
CA GLU A 380 -38.25 -22.07 -20.68
C GLU A 380 -36.96 -21.46 -21.24
N ALA A 381 -36.70 -20.15 -20.97
CA ALA A 381 -35.49 -19.46 -21.39
C ALA A 381 -34.20 -20.12 -20.85
N THR A 382 -34.22 -20.53 -19.58
CA THR A 382 -33.11 -21.23 -18.96
C THR A 382 -33.02 -22.70 -19.44
N TYR A 383 -34.14 -23.37 -19.57
CA TYR A 383 -34.20 -24.79 -20.02
C TYR A 383 -33.48 -24.97 -21.35
N PHE A 384 -33.73 -24.13 -22.34
CA PHE A 384 -33.08 -24.26 -23.65
C PHE A 384 -31.58 -24.15 -23.61
N GLN A 385 -31.03 -23.47 -22.60
CA GLN A 385 -29.59 -23.35 -22.42
C GLN A 385 -28.96 -24.59 -21.74
N ILE A 386 -29.70 -25.35 -20.91
CA ILE A 386 -29.15 -26.41 -20.04
C ILE A 386 -29.73 -27.82 -20.32
N ARG A 387 -30.64 -27.98 -21.26
CA ARG A 387 -31.32 -29.26 -21.57
C ARG A 387 -30.38 -30.40 -21.97
N THR A 388 -29.14 -30.10 -22.34
CA THR A 388 -28.12 -31.06 -22.70
C THR A 388 -27.27 -31.54 -21.52
N VAL A 389 -27.35 -30.87 -20.38
CA VAL A 389 -26.51 -31.13 -19.19
C VAL A 389 -27.34 -31.57 -17.97
N GLN A 390 -28.66 -31.41 -18.02
CA GLN A 390 -29.58 -31.81 -16.98
C GLN A 390 -30.87 -32.34 -17.59
N ASP A 391 -31.28 -33.49 -17.13
CA ASP A 391 -32.59 -34.06 -17.49
C ASP A 391 -33.70 -33.39 -16.71
N PHE A 392 -34.74 -32.98 -17.41
CA PHE A 392 -35.95 -32.37 -16.87
C PHE A 392 -37.17 -33.18 -17.24
N GLY A 393 -38.19 -33.13 -16.39
CA GLY A 393 -39.52 -33.62 -16.75
C GLY A 393 -40.15 -32.81 -17.90
N PRO A 394 -41.29 -33.24 -18.43
CA PRO A 394 -42.03 -32.44 -19.39
C PRO A 394 -42.44 -31.10 -18.78
N PRO A 395 -42.63 -30.01 -19.61
CA PRO A 395 -43.05 -28.72 -19.09
C PRO A 395 -44.42 -28.82 -18.42
N GLU A 396 -44.50 -28.30 -17.20
CA GLU A 396 -45.75 -28.20 -16.45
C GLU A 396 -46.28 -26.76 -16.55
N PRO A 397 -47.55 -26.54 -16.97
CA PRO A 397 -48.16 -25.22 -16.95
C PRO A 397 -48.45 -24.82 -15.50
N ILE A 398 -47.66 -23.94 -14.92
CA ILE A 398 -47.78 -23.49 -13.52
C ILE A 398 -48.21 -22.03 -13.51
N LEU A 399 -49.24 -21.72 -12.72
CA LEU A 399 -49.67 -20.33 -12.49
C LEU A 399 -48.68 -19.64 -11.54
N LEU A 400 -47.78 -18.84 -12.09
CA LEU A 400 -46.87 -18.01 -11.29
C LEU A 400 -47.55 -16.68 -10.93
N LYS A 401 -47.61 -16.36 -9.65
CA LYS A 401 -48.32 -15.19 -9.11
C LYS A 401 -47.83 -13.89 -9.77
N GLY A 402 -48.71 -13.14 -10.47
CA GLY A 402 -48.41 -11.89 -11.14
C GLY A 402 -47.68 -11.98 -12.47
N ILE A 403 -47.44 -13.25 -12.98
CA ILE A 403 -46.83 -13.51 -14.28
C ILE A 403 -47.83 -14.22 -15.21
N GLY A 404 -48.66 -15.09 -14.66
CA GLY A 404 -49.61 -15.91 -15.41
C GLY A 404 -49.16 -17.35 -15.49
N GLU A 405 -49.92 -18.11 -16.35
CA GLU A 405 -49.59 -19.51 -16.63
C GLU A 405 -48.32 -19.56 -17.48
N THR A 406 -47.31 -20.29 -16.98
CA THR A 406 -45.94 -20.31 -17.57
C THR A 406 -45.45 -21.78 -17.61
N PRO A 407 -44.86 -22.25 -18.72
CA PRO A 407 -44.23 -23.54 -18.75
C PRO A 407 -42.99 -23.58 -17.84
N VAL A 408 -43.01 -24.46 -16.83
CA VAL A 408 -41.96 -24.66 -15.87
C VAL A 408 -41.37 -26.06 -16.03
N TYR A 409 -40.05 -26.16 -16.08
CA TYR A 409 -39.33 -27.43 -16.17
C TYR A 409 -38.78 -27.79 -14.80
N LEU A 410 -39.15 -28.98 -14.29
CA LEU A 410 -38.79 -29.45 -12.96
C LEU A 410 -37.76 -30.59 -13.08
N ALA A 411 -36.76 -30.58 -12.19
CA ALA A 411 -35.81 -31.68 -12.05
C ALA A 411 -35.47 -31.92 -10.58
N ARG A 412 -35.23 -33.17 -10.18
CA ARG A 412 -34.58 -33.53 -8.93
C ARG A 412 -33.07 -33.54 -9.13
N LEU A 413 -32.32 -33.09 -8.11
CA LEU A 413 -30.87 -33.04 -8.14
C LEU A 413 -30.21 -34.01 -7.15
N ASP A 414 -30.99 -34.61 -6.24
CA ASP A 414 -30.55 -35.71 -5.43
C ASP A 414 -30.33 -36.91 -6.37
N ARG A 415 -29.12 -37.49 -6.35
CA ARG A 415 -28.88 -38.78 -7.00
C ARG A 415 -29.82 -39.76 -6.32
N GLY A 416 -30.89 -40.17 -7.00
CA GLY A 416 -31.65 -41.34 -6.59
C GLY A 416 -30.69 -42.49 -6.40
N GLU A 417 -30.62 -43.06 -5.18
CA GLU A 417 -30.07 -44.40 -5.00
C GLU A 417 -30.85 -45.28 -5.96
N GLY A 418 -30.11 -45.95 -6.83
CA GLY A 418 -30.47 -46.71 -7.99
C GLY A 418 -31.80 -47.45 -8.00
N GLU A 419 -32.46 -47.38 -9.14
CA GLU A 419 -33.09 -48.58 -9.74
C GLU A 419 -32.09 -49.28 -10.67
#